data_0b65fd6b081bfe7e52e169020453b4a8
#
_entry.id   0b65fd6b081bfe7e52e169020453b4a8
#
_cell.length_a   1.000
_cell.length_b   1.000
_cell.length_c   1.000
_cell.angle_alpha   90.00
_cell.angle_beta   90.00
_cell.angle_gamma   90.00
#
_symmetry.space_group_name_H-M   'P 1'
#
loop_
_entity.id
_entity.type
_entity.pdbx_description
1 polymer ?
#
loop_
_entity_poly.entity_id
_entity_poly.type
_entity_poly.pdbx_seq_one_letter_code
_entity_poly.pdbx_strand_id
1 'polypeptide(L)'
;MELFQKKIGPVFLKEDSDATVFIDKMHQLESKATSPELKQEIQKQIKLASYGAICEQNIAYELKNSGMDMYILHDICLEHEDLTAQIDYIIITRKKIFIIECKNLIGNIEIDSQGNFIRTYEMFGKKVKEGIYSPVTQNQRHLNVLKACRKEAKGNFITKMAFEHYFDDNHKSLIVLANPKTYFNYRFAPKELKNTVIRADQLVATIKKLNSESKDSSYTEKEMRELADFYLNANKPERSDYSKKYEEMLIEVENTQNIEQQNNSNIDVKAVESSNITISNNTDEKDIHTSTNSECSDKICPKCGSKLILRKASKGNNAGKSFWGCSAFPKCRYTENA
;
A
#
# COMPACT_ATOMS: atom_id res chain seq x y z
N MET A 1 4.82 4.54 -46.33
CA MET A 1 4.59 3.08 -46.50
C MET A 1 3.97 2.48 -45.24
N GLU A 2 2.80 3.01 -44.80
CA GLU A 2 2.08 2.52 -43.60
C GLU A 2 0.87 1.61 -43.93
N LEU A 3 0.68 1.29 -45.21
CA LEU A 3 -0.59 0.76 -45.72
C LEU A 3 -0.86 -0.74 -45.43
N PHE A 4 0.04 -1.46 -44.77
CA PHE A 4 -0.14 -2.91 -44.55
C PHE A 4 0.38 -3.43 -43.19
N GLN A 5 0.41 -2.64 -42.14
CA GLN A 5 0.69 -3.23 -40.83
C GLN A 5 -0.54 -4.01 -40.34
N LYS A 6 -0.35 -5.29 -40.06
CA LYS A 6 -1.39 -6.14 -39.46
C LYS A 6 -1.87 -5.50 -38.15
N LYS A 7 -3.18 -5.35 -38.01
CA LYS A 7 -3.79 -4.87 -36.77
C LYS A 7 -3.60 -5.92 -35.67
N ILE A 8 -3.03 -5.49 -34.53
CA ILE A 8 -2.78 -6.35 -33.35
C ILE A 8 -3.98 -6.25 -32.41
N GLY A 9 -4.53 -5.02 -32.23
CA GLY A 9 -5.50 -4.70 -31.20
C GLY A 9 -4.86 -4.58 -29.80
N PRO A 10 -5.66 -4.37 -28.75
CA PRO A 10 -5.18 -4.40 -27.38
C PRO A 10 -4.97 -5.86 -26.91
N VAL A 11 -3.74 -6.22 -26.59
CA VAL A 11 -3.37 -7.58 -26.14
C VAL A 11 -2.74 -7.48 -24.75
N PHE A 12 -3.39 -8.10 -23.76
CA PHE A 12 -2.81 -8.30 -22.43
C PHE A 12 -1.86 -9.51 -22.47
N LEU A 13 -0.58 -9.27 -22.25
CA LEU A 13 0.43 -10.32 -22.13
C LEU A 13 0.62 -10.77 -20.69
N LYS A 14 0.32 -9.90 -19.73
CA LYS A 14 0.10 -10.20 -18.31
C LYS A 14 -1.12 -9.44 -17.85
N GLU A 15 -2.15 -10.14 -17.40
CA GLU A 15 -3.40 -9.56 -16.91
C GLU A 15 -3.55 -9.77 -15.40
N ASP A 16 -2.95 -10.82 -14.85
CA ASP A 16 -3.04 -11.17 -13.44
C ASP A 16 -2.39 -10.09 -12.57
N SER A 17 -3.03 -9.81 -11.43
CA SER A 17 -2.52 -8.91 -10.41
C SER A 17 -2.19 -9.67 -9.14
N ASP A 18 -1.04 -9.37 -8.55
CA ASP A 18 -0.64 -9.89 -7.25
C ASP A 18 -1.62 -9.46 -6.14
N ALA A 19 -2.40 -8.39 -6.38
CA ALA A 19 -3.44 -7.93 -5.45
C ALA A 19 -4.52 -8.98 -5.21
N THR A 20 -4.95 -9.73 -6.23
CA THR A 20 -5.94 -10.81 -6.06
C THR A 20 -5.36 -11.94 -5.20
N VAL A 21 -4.15 -12.38 -5.52
CA VAL A 21 -3.43 -13.41 -4.74
C VAL A 21 -3.25 -12.97 -3.29
N PHE A 22 -2.86 -11.70 -3.08
CA PHE A 22 -2.74 -11.12 -1.75
C PHE A 22 -4.06 -11.14 -0.98
N ILE A 23 -5.17 -10.70 -1.60
CA ILE A 23 -6.50 -10.69 -0.98
C ILE A 23 -6.91 -12.11 -0.55
N ASP A 24 -6.72 -13.11 -1.41
CA ASP A 24 -7.05 -14.50 -1.12
C ASP A 24 -6.21 -15.05 0.05
N LYS A 25 -4.90 -14.78 0.07
CA LYS A 25 -4.03 -15.13 1.19
C LYS A 25 -4.48 -14.44 2.49
N MET A 26 -4.79 -13.16 2.43
CA MET A 26 -5.25 -12.40 3.60
C MET A 26 -6.57 -12.92 4.15
N HIS A 27 -7.52 -13.37 3.31
CA HIS A 27 -8.73 -14.06 3.79
C HIS A 27 -8.43 -15.38 4.49
N GLN A 28 -7.44 -16.15 3.99
CA GLN A 28 -7.00 -17.37 4.68
C GLN A 28 -6.37 -17.05 6.05
N LEU A 29 -5.56 -16.00 6.14
CA LEU A 29 -4.97 -15.55 7.41
C LEU A 29 -6.04 -15.01 8.38
N GLU A 30 -7.04 -14.27 7.86
CA GLU A 30 -8.18 -13.78 8.64
C GLU A 30 -8.92 -14.93 9.32
N SER A 31 -9.14 -16.04 8.59
CA SER A 31 -9.84 -17.21 9.12
C SER A 31 -9.07 -17.93 10.23
N LYS A 32 -7.74 -17.85 10.23
CA LYS A 32 -6.85 -18.44 11.23
C LYS A 32 -6.58 -17.52 12.42
N ALA A 33 -6.75 -16.20 12.24
CA ALA A 33 -6.44 -15.22 13.27
C ALA A 33 -7.36 -15.37 14.49
N THR A 34 -6.77 -15.56 15.67
CA THR A 34 -7.47 -15.65 16.96
C THR A 34 -7.55 -14.31 17.68
N SER A 35 -6.55 -13.41 17.48
CA SER A 35 -6.54 -12.06 18.03
C SER A 35 -7.51 -11.14 17.29
N PRO A 36 -8.44 -10.46 17.99
CA PRO A 36 -9.33 -9.47 17.38
C PRO A 36 -8.60 -8.30 16.70
N GLU A 37 -7.47 -7.87 17.28
CA GLU A 37 -6.65 -6.77 16.77
C GLU A 37 -6.01 -7.15 15.44
N LEU A 38 -5.41 -8.34 15.36
CA LEU A 38 -4.80 -8.86 14.13
C LEU A 38 -5.87 -9.06 13.05
N LYS A 39 -7.02 -9.61 13.41
CA LYS A 39 -8.14 -9.80 12.49
C LYS A 39 -8.63 -8.47 11.92
N GLN A 40 -8.77 -7.43 12.74
CA GLN A 40 -9.16 -6.10 12.31
C GLN A 40 -8.13 -5.46 11.36
N GLU A 41 -6.84 -5.64 11.63
CA GLU A 41 -5.78 -5.13 10.74
C GLU A 41 -5.77 -5.88 9.40
N ILE A 42 -5.93 -7.21 9.41
CA ILE A 42 -6.06 -8.02 8.19
C ILE A 42 -7.27 -7.55 7.35
N GLN A 43 -8.44 -7.40 7.96
CA GLN A 43 -9.66 -6.89 7.28
C GLN A 43 -9.45 -5.52 6.65
N LYS A 44 -8.72 -4.64 7.35
CA LYS A 44 -8.38 -3.33 6.81
C LYS A 44 -7.51 -3.42 5.57
N GLN A 45 -6.52 -4.33 5.56
CA GLN A 45 -5.64 -4.53 4.41
C GLN A 45 -6.38 -5.15 3.22
N ILE A 46 -7.24 -6.13 3.46
CA ILE A 46 -8.13 -6.70 2.42
C ILE A 46 -8.95 -5.58 1.77
N LYS A 47 -9.56 -4.71 2.58
CA LYS A 47 -10.36 -3.59 2.07
C LYS A 47 -9.54 -2.61 1.24
N LEU A 48 -8.32 -2.27 1.68
CA LEU A 48 -7.43 -1.37 0.95
C LEU A 48 -7.02 -1.97 -0.40
N ALA A 49 -6.59 -3.24 -0.41
CA ALA A 49 -6.22 -3.96 -1.63
C ALA A 49 -7.40 -4.09 -2.60
N SER A 50 -8.60 -4.41 -2.11
CA SER A 50 -9.82 -4.50 -2.93
C SER A 50 -10.16 -3.17 -3.61
N TYR A 51 -9.95 -2.05 -2.94
CA TYR A 51 -10.15 -0.73 -3.56
C TYR A 51 -9.12 -0.45 -4.67
N GLY A 52 -7.88 -0.90 -4.52
CA GLY A 52 -6.85 -0.84 -5.56
C GLY A 52 -7.27 -1.66 -6.78
N ALA A 53 -7.60 -2.94 -6.57
CA ALA A 53 -8.00 -3.87 -7.63
C ALA A 53 -9.18 -3.37 -8.48
N ILE A 54 -10.20 -2.76 -7.86
CA ILE A 54 -11.33 -2.16 -8.59
C ILE A 54 -10.86 -1.05 -9.54
N CYS A 55 -9.89 -0.25 -9.13
CA CYS A 55 -9.35 0.82 -9.97
C CYS A 55 -8.60 0.29 -11.19
N GLU A 56 -7.77 -0.71 -10.96
CA GLU A 56 -7.02 -1.38 -12.02
C GLU A 56 -7.98 -2.04 -13.02
N GLN A 57 -9.07 -2.67 -12.56
CA GLN A 57 -10.11 -3.22 -13.43
C GLN A 57 -10.77 -2.16 -14.32
N ASN A 58 -11.04 -0.96 -13.79
CA ASN A 58 -11.58 0.14 -14.60
C ASN A 58 -10.61 0.54 -15.72
N ILE A 59 -9.31 0.61 -15.44
CA ILE A 59 -8.29 0.88 -16.45
C ILE A 59 -8.21 -0.26 -17.46
N ALA A 60 -8.21 -1.51 -17.02
CA ALA A 60 -8.21 -2.68 -17.91
C ALA A 60 -9.40 -2.66 -18.87
N TYR A 61 -10.60 -2.26 -18.39
CA TYR A 61 -11.78 -2.11 -19.20
C TYR A 61 -11.59 -1.07 -20.32
N GLU A 62 -11.08 0.13 -19.99
CA GLU A 62 -10.80 1.18 -20.96
C GLU A 62 -9.78 0.72 -22.02
N LEU A 63 -8.72 0.04 -21.59
CA LEU A 63 -7.68 -0.45 -22.50
C LEU A 63 -8.20 -1.56 -23.43
N LYS A 64 -8.97 -2.54 -22.91
CA LYS A 64 -9.58 -3.62 -23.71
C LYS A 64 -10.48 -3.07 -24.82
N ASN A 65 -11.19 -1.98 -24.54
CA ASN A 65 -12.12 -1.36 -25.49
C ASN A 65 -11.48 -0.23 -26.36
N SER A 66 -10.16 -0.01 -26.26
CA SER A 66 -9.46 1.08 -26.95
C SER A 66 -9.46 0.95 -28.48
N GLY A 67 -9.46 -0.28 -29.00
CA GLY A 67 -9.28 -0.59 -30.42
C GLY A 67 -7.90 -0.22 -30.97
N MET A 68 -6.90 0.04 -30.11
CA MET A 68 -5.54 0.42 -30.48
C MET A 68 -4.61 -0.79 -30.54
N ASP A 69 -3.61 -0.72 -31.41
CA ASP A 69 -2.50 -1.67 -31.40
C ASP A 69 -1.61 -1.41 -30.18
N MET A 70 -1.63 -2.32 -29.20
CA MET A 70 -0.80 -2.25 -28.00
C MET A 70 -0.60 -3.61 -27.35
N TYR A 71 0.54 -3.77 -26.69
CA TYR A 71 0.76 -4.80 -25.67
C TYR A 71 0.64 -4.17 -24.29
N ILE A 72 -0.03 -4.88 -23.38
CA ILE A 72 -0.34 -4.40 -22.06
C ILE A 72 0.20 -5.41 -21.05
N LEU A 73 0.99 -4.90 -20.10
CA LEU A 73 1.51 -5.63 -18.96
C LEU A 73 0.94 -5.00 -17.71
N HIS A 74 0.26 -5.79 -16.90
CA HIS A 74 -0.33 -5.37 -15.65
C HIS A 74 0.52 -5.89 -14.50
N ASP A 75 0.75 -5.03 -13.49
CA ASP A 75 1.37 -5.38 -12.21
C ASP A 75 2.79 -5.97 -12.39
N ILE A 76 3.72 -5.14 -12.83
CA ILE A 76 5.12 -5.49 -13.08
C ILE A 76 6.00 -4.95 -11.96
N CYS A 77 6.67 -5.85 -11.25
CA CYS A 77 7.68 -5.52 -10.26
C CYS A 77 9.09 -5.61 -10.86
N LEU A 78 9.77 -4.48 -10.94
CA LEU A 78 11.17 -4.39 -11.41
C LEU A 78 12.11 -4.14 -10.24
N GLU A 79 13.32 -4.66 -10.34
CA GLU A 79 14.39 -4.46 -9.37
C GLU A 79 15.69 -4.04 -10.09
N HIS A 80 16.35 -3.02 -9.56
CA HIS A 80 17.67 -2.60 -9.97
C HIS A 80 18.46 -2.18 -8.72
N GLU A 81 19.56 -2.91 -8.44
CA GLU A 81 20.30 -2.79 -7.18
C GLU A 81 19.36 -2.96 -5.98
N ASP A 82 19.34 -2.00 -5.04
CA ASP A 82 18.48 -2.03 -3.85
C ASP A 82 17.11 -1.36 -4.08
N LEU A 83 16.80 -0.94 -5.32
CA LEU A 83 15.56 -0.24 -5.65
C LEU A 83 14.57 -1.15 -6.33
N THR A 84 13.31 -1.08 -5.88
CA THR A 84 12.19 -1.79 -6.49
C THR A 84 11.14 -0.81 -7.01
N ALA A 85 10.45 -1.19 -8.08
CA ALA A 85 9.34 -0.46 -8.67
C ALA A 85 8.19 -1.41 -8.97
N GLN A 86 7.07 -1.23 -8.27
CA GLN A 86 5.79 -1.86 -8.59
C GLN A 86 5.06 -0.95 -9.58
N ILE A 87 4.88 -1.40 -10.80
CA ILE A 87 4.28 -0.61 -11.89
C ILE A 87 2.91 -1.20 -12.21
N ASP A 88 1.85 -0.41 -12.02
CA ASP A 88 0.49 -0.89 -12.24
C ASP A 88 0.27 -1.31 -13.69
N TYR A 89 0.66 -0.47 -14.69
CA TYR A 89 0.60 -0.85 -16.09
C TYR A 89 1.81 -0.34 -16.89
N ILE A 90 2.33 -1.21 -17.75
CA ILE A 90 3.22 -0.85 -18.87
C ILE A 90 2.45 -1.08 -20.17
N ILE A 91 2.23 -0.01 -20.96
CA ILE A 91 1.51 -0.07 -22.22
C ILE A 91 2.46 0.26 -23.35
N ILE A 92 2.69 -0.70 -24.23
CA ILE A 92 3.61 -0.57 -25.36
C ILE A 92 2.75 -0.38 -26.62
N THR A 93 2.83 0.81 -27.20
CA THR A 93 2.11 1.17 -28.43
C THR A 93 3.08 1.25 -29.62
N ARG A 94 2.54 1.52 -30.81
CA ARG A 94 3.36 1.67 -32.02
C ARG A 94 4.43 2.77 -31.95
N LYS A 95 4.28 3.79 -31.07
CA LYS A 95 5.21 4.92 -31.03
C LYS A 95 5.76 5.24 -29.65
N LYS A 96 5.01 4.95 -28.61
CA LYS A 96 5.34 5.32 -27.23
C LYS A 96 5.11 4.15 -26.27
N ILE A 97 5.82 4.20 -25.15
CA ILE A 97 5.63 3.31 -24.01
C ILE A 97 5.07 4.15 -22.88
N PHE A 98 3.96 3.72 -22.30
CA PHE A 98 3.29 4.43 -21.19
C PHE A 98 3.47 3.65 -19.90
N ILE A 99 3.90 4.35 -18.86
CA ILE A 99 4.02 3.86 -17.50
C ILE A 99 2.89 4.49 -16.70
N ILE A 100 1.93 3.66 -16.28
CA ILE A 100 0.71 4.12 -15.63
C ILE A 100 0.80 3.83 -14.15
N GLU A 101 0.49 4.83 -13.35
CA GLU A 101 0.22 4.72 -11.92
C GLU A 101 -1.28 4.95 -11.69
N CYS A 102 -1.96 4.00 -11.09
CA CYS A 102 -3.38 4.01 -10.81
C CYS A 102 -3.67 4.54 -9.40
N LYS A 103 -4.61 5.47 -9.25
CA LYS A 103 -4.98 5.99 -7.94
C LYS A 103 -6.49 5.96 -7.71
N ASN A 104 -6.91 5.23 -6.65
CA ASN A 104 -8.27 5.25 -6.14
C ASN A 104 -8.43 6.31 -5.06
N LEU A 105 -8.42 7.57 -5.43
CA LEU A 105 -8.58 8.66 -4.47
C LEU A 105 -10.06 9.00 -4.31
N ILE A 106 -10.57 8.91 -3.08
CA ILE A 106 -11.93 9.32 -2.75
C ILE A 106 -11.92 10.80 -2.34
N GLY A 107 -12.93 11.55 -2.81
CA GLY A 107 -13.11 12.96 -2.49
C GLY A 107 -12.65 13.90 -3.60
N ASN A 108 -12.42 15.16 -3.25
CA ASN A 108 -11.96 16.19 -4.17
C ASN A 108 -10.43 16.26 -4.15
N ILE A 109 -9.82 16.10 -5.30
CA ILE A 109 -8.37 16.21 -5.48
C ILE A 109 -8.07 17.54 -6.18
N GLU A 110 -7.19 18.32 -5.61
CA GLU A 110 -6.71 19.57 -6.15
C GLU A 110 -5.19 19.52 -6.31
N ILE A 111 -4.67 20.04 -7.43
CA ILE A 111 -3.25 20.31 -7.59
C ILE A 111 -3.08 21.83 -7.60
N ASP A 112 -2.30 22.34 -6.63
CA ASP A 112 -2.03 23.77 -6.49
C ASP A 112 -0.97 24.26 -7.51
N SER A 113 -0.67 25.57 -7.49
CA SER A 113 0.31 26.20 -8.39
C SER A 113 1.76 25.74 -8.15
N GLN A 114 2.02 25.08 -7.04
CA GLN A 114 3.35 24.53 -6.70
C GLN A 114 3.45 23.03 -7.00
N GLY A 115 2.35 22.42 -7.49
CA GLY A 115 2.29 20.99 -7.79
C GLY A 115 1.96 20.11 -6.57
N ASN A 116 1.54 20.69 -5.45
CA ASN A 116 1.12 19.91 -4.30
C ASN A 116 -0.24 19.28 -4.53
N PHE A 117 -0.37 18.02 -4.17
CA PHE A 117 -1.64 17.29 -4.21
C PHE A 117 -2.38 17.45 -2.89
N ILE A 118 -3.60 17.97 -2.96
CA ILE A 118 -4.47 18.26 -1.82
C ILE A 118 -5.75 17.46 -1.98
N ARG A 119 -6.10 16.69 -0.97
CA ARG A 119 -7.33 15.92 -0.91
C ARG A 119 -8.30 16.55 0.06
N THR A 120 -9.57 16.66 -0.34
CA THR A 120 -10.67 17.11 0.52
C THR A 120 -11.79 16.08 0.49
N TYR A 121 -12.19 15.58 1.66
CA TYR A 121 -13.27 14.59 1.80
C TYR A 121 -14.05 14.82 3.08
N GLU A 122 -15.20 14.20 3.20
CA GLU A 122 -16.03 14.25 4.41
C GLU A 122 -15.82 13.00 5.25
N MET A 123 -15.61 13.19 6.55
CA MET A 123 -15.49 12.11 7.52
C MET A 123 -16.22 12.49 8.80
N PHE A 124 -17.20 11.66 9.22
CA PHE A 124 -18.05 11.90 10.39
C PHE A 124 -18.72 13.28 10.37
N GLY A 125 -19.26 13.71 9.22
CA GLY A 125 -19.90 15.01 9.03
C GLY A 125 -18.96 16.22 9.08
N LYS A 126 -17.64 16.01 9.08
CA LYS A 126 -16.63 17.06 9.05
C LYS A 126 -15.81 17.00 7.77
N LYS A 127 -15.63 18.17 7.17
CA LYS A 127 -14.77 18.33 6.00
C LYS A 127 -13.29 18.26 6.43
N VAL A 128 -12.55 17.29 5.91
CA VAL A 128 -11.12 17.10 6.13
C VAL A 128 -10.37 17.55 4.89
N LYS A 129 -9.33 18.36 5.06
CA LYS A 129 -8.41 18.79 4.00
C LYS A 129 -7.00 18.39 4.41
N GLU A 130 -6.31 17.63 3.54
CA GLU A 130 -4.97 17.11 3.81
C GLU A 130 -4.10 17.14 2.54
N GLY A 131 -2.78 17.30 2.71
CA GLY A 131 -1.81 17.03 1.65
C GLY A 131 -1.62 15.52 1.49
N ILE A 132 -1.51 15.05 0.25
CA ILE A 132 -1.15 13.67 -0.05
C ILE A 132 0.19 13.61 -0.78
N TYR A 133 0.91 12.50 -0.59
CA TYR A 133 2.15 12.28 -1.31
C TYR A 133 1.89 12.29 -2.83
N SER A 134 2.76 12.98 -3.58
CA SER A 134 2.59 13.14 -5.02
C SER A 134 2.70 11.80 -5.76
N PRO A 135 1.64 11.34 -6.43
CA PRO A 135 1.70 10.13 -7.25
C PRO A 135 2.60 10.32 -8.48
N VAL A 136 2.81 11.56 -8.92
CA VAL A 136 3.76 11.88 -10.00
C VAL A 136 5.18 11.59 -9.56
N THR A 137 5.56 11.98 -8.34
CA THR A 137 6.88 11.67 -7.78
C THR A 137 7.07 10.16 -7.58
N GLN A 138 6.00 9.46 -7.19
CA GLN A 138 6.02 8.00 -7.08
C GLN A 138 6.31 7.36 -8.44
N ASN A 139 5.50 7.68 -9.46
CA ASN A 139 5.65 7.10 -10.79
C ASN A 139 6.99 7.49 -11.46
N GLN A 140 7.53 8.68 -11.15
CA GLN A 140 8.88 9.05 -11.61
C GLN A 140 9.96 8.15 -11.04
N ARG A 141 9.83 7.71 -9.79
CA ARG A 141 10.76 6.70 -9.20
C ARG A 141 10.64 5.36 -9.91
N HIS A 142 9.42 4.91 -10.21
CA HIS A 142 9.19 3.71 -11.00
C HIS A 142 9.85 3.80 -12.38
N LEU A 143 9.68 4.94 -13.05
CA LEU A 143 10.28 5.21 -14.35
C LEU A 143 11.83 5.21 -14.28
N ASN A 144 12.42 5.71 -13.20
CA ASN A 144 13.87 5.70 -13.00
C ASN A 144 14.42 4.27 -12.85
N VAL A 145 13.75 3.40 -12.08
CA VAL A 145 14.12 1.98 -11.95
C VAL A 145 13.99 1.27 -13.30
N LEU A 146 12.89 1.48 -14.01
CA LEU A 146 12.67 0.93 -15.35
C LEU A 146 13.77 1.39 -16.32
N LYS A 147 14.12 2.68 -16.30
CA LYS A 147 15.21 3.26 -17.11
C LYS A 147 16.55 2.58 -16.82
N ALA A 148 16.86 2.36 -15.55
CA ALA A 148 18.08 1.69 -15.11
C ALA A 148 18.14 0.24 -15.61
N CYS A 149 17.10 -0.56 -15.41
CA CYS A 149 16.99 -1.92 -15.91
C CYS A 149 17.18 -2.01 -17.44
N ARG A 150 16.52 -1.11 -18.18
CA ARG A 150 16.62 -1.07 -19.64
C ARG A 150 18.01 -0.64 -20.13
N LYS A 151 18.64 0.34 -19.44
CA LYS A 151 19.98 0.82 -19.76
C LYS A 151 21.01 -0.28 -19.54
N GLU A 152 20.91 -1.01 -18.44
CA GLU A 152 21.85 -2.10 -18.13
C GLU A 152 21.81 -3.20 -19.20
N ALA A 153 20.62 -3.51 -19.72
CA ALA A 153 20.44 -4.49 -20.79
C ALA A 153 21.02 -4.06 -22.15
N LYS A 154 21.53 -2.81 -22.30
CA LYS A 154 22.19 -2.37 -23.54
C LYS A 154 23.62 -2.83 -23.60
N GLY A 155 24.02 -3.38 -24.77
CA GLY A 155 25.29 -4.07 -24.94
C GLY A 155 26.56 -3.18 -24.89
N ASN A 156 26.47 -1.89 -25.25
CA ASN A 156 27.61 -1.02 -25.33
C ASN A 156 27.33 0.43 -24.93
N PHE A 157 28.40 1.22 -24.75
CA PHE A 157 28.30 2.62 -24.31
C PHE A 157 27.47 3.51 -25.24
N ILE A 158 27.64 3.35 -26.57
CA ILE A 158 26.92 4.16 -27.56
C ILE A 158 25.43 3.90 -27.51
N THR A 159 25.00 2.62 -27.42
CA THR A 159 23.59 2.28 -27.32
C THR A 159 22.98 2.71 -25.97
N LYS A 160 23.77 2.70 -24.89
CA LYS A 160 23.35 3.24 -23.58
C LYS A 160 23.11 4.76 -23.67
N MET A 161 24.01 5.50 -24.29
CA MET A 161 23.90 6.96 -24.46
C MET A 161 22.70 7.32 -25.34
N ALA A 162 22.52 6.66 -26.48
CA ALA A 162 21.39 6.88 -27.36
C ALA A 162 20.06 6.57 -26.65
N PHE A 163 19.98 5.48 -25.88
CA PHE A 163 18.81 5.13 -25.09
C PHE A 163 18.48 6.21 -24.07
N GLU A 164 19.45 6.73 -23.33
CA GLU A 164 19.24 7.79 -22.34
C GLU A 164 18.73 9.07 -22.98
N HIS A 165 19.28 9.44 -24.13
CA HIS A 165 18.88 10.65 -24.87
C HIS A 165 17.42 10.62 -25.31
N TYR A 166 16.95 9.47 -25.82
CA TYR A 166 15.58 9.35 -26.34
C TYR A 166 14.58 8.77 -25.30
N PHE A 167 15.02 8.46 -24.09
CA PHE A 167 14.20 7.79 -23.12
C PHE A 167 12.92 8.54 -22.77
N ASP A 168 13.03 9.82 -22.41
CA ASP A 168 11.91 10.63 -21.94
C ASP A 168 10.94 10.98 -23.11
N ASP A 169 11.43 10.97 -24.36
CA ASP A 169 10.58 11.09 -25.52
C ASP A 169 9.77 9.82 -25.76
N ASN A 170 10.39 8.67 -25.65
CA ASN A 170 9.75 7.38 -25.91
C ASN A 170 8.88 6.87 -24.76
N HIS A 171 9.19 7.24 -23.51
CA HIS A 171 8.47 6.78 -22.31
C HIS A 171 7.66 7.92 -21.73
N LYS A 172 6.37 7.67 -21.47
CA LYS A 172 5.44 8.66 -20.91
C LYS A 172 4.86 8.15 -19.60
N SER A 173 5.01 8.95 -18.56
CA SER A 173 4.41 8.71 -17.24
C SER A 173 3.01 9.29 -17.20
N LEU A 174 2.01 8.50 -16.83
CA LEU A 174 0.65 8.96 -16.61
C LEU A 174 0.13 8.49 -15.24
N ILE A 175 -0.51 9.41 -14.54
CA ILE A 175 -1.24 9.12 -13.30
C ILE A 175 -2.72 9.09 -13.64
N VAL A 176 -3.37 7.97 -13.36
CA VAL A 176 -4.78 7.78 -13.68
C VAL A 176 -5.62 7.76 -12.41
N LEU A 177 -6.47 8.78 -12.26
CA LEU A 177 -7.48 8.83 -11.20
C LEU A 177 -8.67 7.95 -11.63
N ALA A 178 -8.70 6.73 -11.12
CA ALA A 178 -9.61 5.70 -11.59
C ALA A 178 -10.95 5.65 -10.83
N ASN A 179 -11.11 6.42 -9.74
CA ASN A 179 -12.39 6.52 -9.05
C ASN A 179 -13.32 7.49 -9.80
N PRO A 180 -14.46 7.03 -10.36
CA PRO A 180 -15.36 7.88 -11.13
C PRO A 180 -16.00 9.01 -10.32
N LYS A 181 -16.05 8.87 -8.99
CA LYS A 181 -16.63 9.87 -8.07
C LYS A 181 -15.63 10.95 -7.64
N THR A 182 -14.36 10.83 -8.02
CA THR A 182 -13.35 11.83 -7.68
C THR A 182 -13.58 13.10 -8.48
N TYR A 183 -13.79 14.22 -7.80
CA TYR A 183 -13.72 15.54 -8.41
C TYR A 183 -12.25 15.96 -8.52
N PHE A 184 -11.79 16.28 -9.72
CA PHE A 184 -10.41 16.63 -9.99
C PHE A 184 -10.28 18.08 -10.44
N ASN A 185 -9.60 18.91 -9.65
CA ASN A 185 -9.31 20.30 -9.93
C ASN A 185 -7.80 20.51 -10.16
N TYR A 186 -7.44 20.79 -11.39
CA TYR A 186 -6.06 21.08 -11.81
C TYR A 186 -5.90 22.46 -12.44
N ARG A 187 -6.86 23.36 -12.18
CA ARG A 187 -6.89 24.71 -12.81
C ARG A 187 -5.57 25.45 -12.62
N PHE A 188 -5.03 25.43 -11.43
CA PHE A 188 -3.81 26.14 -11.03
C PHE A 188 -2.54 25.29 -11.13
N ALA A 189 -2.66 24.00 -11.47
CA ALA A 189 -1.52 23.11 -11.58
C ALA A 189 -0.48 23.59 -12.62
N PRO A 190 0.81 23.31 -12.40
CA PRO A 190 1.86 23.46 -13.41
C PRO A 190 1.48 22.78 -14.72
N LYS A 191 1.92 23.36 -15.84
CA LYS A 191 1.52 22.89 -17.20
C LYS A 191 1.93 21.42 -17.42
N GLU A 192 3.06 21.02 -16.90
CA GLU A 192 3.62 19.66 -17.01
C GLU A 192 2.68 18.64 -16.33
N LEU A 193 2.11 18.98 -15.18
CA LEU A 193 1.22 18.11 -14.43
C LEU A 193 -0.18 17.98 -15.06
N LYS A 194 -0.65 19.03 -15.77
CA LYS A 194 -1.95 19.00 -16.45
C LYS A 194 -2.07 17.92 -17.52
N ASN A 195 -0.94 17.53 -18.11
CA ASN A 195 -0.89 16.49 -19.13
C ASN A 195 -0.51 15.11 -18.59
N THR A 196 -0.07 15.07 -17.33
CA THR A 196 0.40 13.83 -16.69
C THR A 196 -0.67 13.17 -15.81
N VAL A 197 -1.55 13.98 -15.19
CA VAL A 197 -2.61 13.49 -14.31
C VAL A 197 -3.94 13.57 -15.02
N ILE A 198 -4.59 12.43 -15.22
CA ILE A 198 -5.83 12.30 -16.00
C ILE A 198 -6.85 11.42 -15.28
N ARG A 199 -8.08 11.43 -15.75
CA ARG A 199 -9.12 10.47 -15.31
C ARG A 199 -9.08 9.21 -16.17
N ALA A 200 -9.62 8.11 -15.66
CA ALA A 200 -9.65 6.84 -16.39
C ALA A 200 -10.36 6.94 -17.74
N ASP A 201 -11.48 7.66 -17.81
CA ASP A 201 -12.25 7.90 -19.05
C ASP A 201 -11.50 8.72 -20.10
N GLN A 202 -10.38 9.39 -19.74
CA GLN A 202 -9.52 10.15 -20.63
C GLN A 202 -8.29 9.37 -21.11
N LEU A 203 -8.02 8.18 -20.53
CA LEU A 203 -6.78 7.43 -20.76
C LEU A 203 -6.55 7.11 -22.23
N VAL A 204 -7.53 6.46 -22.88
CA VAL A 204 -7.41 6.04 -24.28
C VAL A 204 -7.26 7.25 -25.21
N ALA A 205 -8.01 8.32 -24.97
CA ALA A 205 -7.91 9.56 -25.77
C ALA A 205 -6.53 10.20 -25.62
N THR A 206 -5.97 10.21 -24.40
CA THR A 206 -4.64 10.75 -24.12
C THR A 206 -3.55 9.93 -24.81
N ILE A 207 -3.61 8.60 -24.74
CA ILE A 207 -2.67 7.69 -25.42
C ILE A 207 -2.73 7.93 -26.95
N LYS A 208 -3.93 7.98 -27.53
CA LYS A 208 -4.12 8.28 -28.97
C LYS A 208 -3.49 9.61 -29.36
N LYS A 209 -3.75 10.66 -28.58
CA LYS A 209 -3.20 11.99 -28.82
C LYS A 209 -1.67 11.98 -28.81
N LEU A 210 -1.05 11.44 -27.75
CA LEU A 210 0.41 11.40 -27.59
C LEU A 210 1.10 10.57 -28.69
N ASN A 211 0.45 9.49 -29.15
CA ASN A 211 0.94 8.74 -30.30
C ASN A 211 0.83 9.54 -31.62
N SER A 212 -0.29 10.24 -31.86
CA SER A 212 -0.48 11.01 -33.08
C SER A 212 0.45 12.23 -33.18
N GLU A 213 0.79 12.84 -32.05
CA GLU A 213 1.73 13.96 -31.96
C GLU A 213 3.19 13.54 -32.08
N SER A 214 3.50 12.26 -31.94
CA SER A 214 4.86 11.73 -32.03
C SER A 214 5.36 11.73 -33.48
N LYS A 215 6.56 12.28 -33.67
CA LYS A 215 7.29 12.25 -34.95
C LYS A 215 8.16 10.99 -35.11
N ASP A 216 8.21 10.14 -34.09
CA ASP A 216 9.02 8.92 -34.10
C ASP A 216 8.50 7.93 -35.15
N SER A 217 9.41 7.09 -35.65
CA SER A 217 9.03 5.94 -36.47
C SER A 217 8.20 4.96 -35.64
N SER A 218 7.25 4.30 -36.32
CA SER A 218 6.42 3.28 -35.64
C SER A 218 7.23 2.02 -35.39
N TYR A 219 7.10 1.45 -34.17
CA TYR A 219 7.58 0.13 -33.87
C TYR A 219 6.83 -0.93 -34.71
N THR A 220 7.56 -1.90 -35.19
CA THR A 220 7.00 -3.13 -35.74
C THR A 220 6.35 -3.97 -34.63
N GLU A 221 5.49 -4.91 -35.01
CA GLU A 221 4.91 -5.86 -34.05
C GLU A 221 6.00 -6.64 -33.28
N LYS A 222 7.08 -7.03 -33.99
CA LYS A 222 8.21 -7.74 -33.42
C LYS A 222 8.93 -6.89 -32.37
N GLU A 223 9.22 -5.63 -32.66
CA GLU A 223 9.88 -4.72 -31.71
C GLU A 223 9.02 -4.46 -30.46
N MET A 224 7.70 -4.27 -30.65
CA MET A 224 6.77 -4.13 -29.53
C MET A 224 6.77 -5.40 -28.66
N ARG A 225 6.79 -6.57 -29.27
CA ARG A 225 6.82 -7.84 -28.56
C ARG A 225 8.13 -8.05 -27.79
N GLU A 226 9.26 -7.75 -28.40
CA GLU A 226 10.59 -7.81 -27.75
C GLU A 226 10.68 -6.87 -26.54
N LEU A 227 10.06 -5.67 -26.63
CA LEU A 227 9.95 -4.74 -25.50
C LEU A 227 9.10 -5.34 -24.37
N ALA A 228 7.96 -5.93 -24.69
CA ALA A 228 7.09 -6.56 -23.71
C ALA A 228 7.75 -7.77 -23.04
N ASP A 229 8.37 -8.64 -23.83
CA ASP A 229 9.08 -9.82 -23.32
C ASP A 229 10.23 -9.45 -22.40
N PHE A 230 10.93 -8.32 -22.67
CA PHE A 230 11.94 -7.81 -21.74
C PHE A 230 11.35 -7.54 -20.34
N TYR A 231 10.24 -6.81 -20.26
CA TYR A 231 9.64 -6.49 -18.96
C TYR A 231 9.02 -7.71 -18.27
N LEU A 232 8.45 -8.63 -19.03
CA LEU A 232 7.95 -9.91 -18.49
C LEU A 232 9.06 -10.74 -17.87
N ASN A 233 10.21 -10.84 -18.56
CA ASN A 233 11.36 -11.61 -18.07
C ASN A 233 12.07 -10.94 -16.89
N ALA A 234 11.97 -9.62 -16.78
CA ALA A 234 12.52 -8.83 -15.66
C ALA A 234 11.59 -8.76 -14.45
N ASN A 235 10.35 -9.25 -14.56
CA ASN A 235 9.36 -9.20 -13.49
C ASN A 235 9.77 -10.05 -12.27
N LYS A 236 9.65 -9.50 -11.06
CA LYS A 236 10.00 -10.11 -9.77
C LYS A 236 8.78 -10.10 -8.82
N PRO A 237 7.74 -10.93 -9.09
CA PRO A 237 6.49 -10.90 -8.33
C PRO A 237 6.69 -11.22 -6.84
N GLU A 238 7.71 -12.00 -6.48
CA GLU A 238 8.04 -12.33 -5.08
C GLU A 238 8.44 -11.12 -4.22
N ARG A 239 8.81 -10.00 -4.85
CA ARG A 239 9.16 -8.76 -4.17
C ARG A 239 7.94 -7.95 -3.72
N SER A 240 6.77 -8.24 -4.27
CA SER A 240 5.49 -7.60 -3.93
C SER A 240 4.62 -8.41 -2.97
N ASP A 241 5.12 -9.55 -2.45
CA ASP A 241 4.36 -10.39 -1.51
C ASP A 241 4.40 -9.80 -0.09
N TYR A 242 3.47 -8.91 0.18
CA TYR A 242 3.29 -8.28 1.50
C TYR A 242 2.53 -9.15 2.51
N SER A 243 2.03 -10.34 2.14
CA SER A 243 1.29 -11.24 3.05
C SER A 243 2.19 -11.87 4.10
N LYS A 244 3.47 -12.09 3.80
CA LYS A 244 4.46 -12.71 4.70
C LYS A 244 4.52 -12.08 6.08
N LYS A 245 4.43 -10.75 6.15
CA LYS A 245 4.39 -10.01 7.41
C LYS A 245 3.23 -10.46 8.31
N TYR A 246 2.08 -10.76 7.74
CA TYR A 246 0.88 -11.17 8.48
C TYR A 246 0.93 -12.65 8.85
N GLU A 247 1.60 -13.48 8.06
CA GLU A 247 1.94 -14.86 8.39
C GLU A 247 2.84 -14.92 9.65
N GLU A 248 3.88 -14.09 9.69
CA GLU A 248 4.78 -13.97 10.85
C GLU A 248 4.03 -13.49 12.10
N MET A 249 3.19 -12.44 11.98
CA MET A 249 2.37 -11.95 13.08
C MET A 249 1.40 -13.03 13.64
N LEU A 250 0.86 -13.88 12.78
CA LEU A 250 -0.02 -14.96 13.19
C LEU A 250 0.72 -16.00 14.02
N ILE A 251 1.93 -16.40 13.57
CA ILE A 251 2.80 -17.33 14.30
C ILE A 251 3.20 -16.76 15.68
N GLU A 252 3.54 -15.47 15.76
CA GLU A 252 3.87 -14.81 17.03
C GLU A 252 2.70 -14.84 18.02
N VAL A 253 1.47 -14.56 17.56
CA VAL A 253 0.27 -14.61 18.41
C VAL A 253 -0.01 -16.02 18.89
N GLU A 254 0.09 -17.04 18.02
CA GLU A 254 -0.09 -18.44 18.39
C GLU A 254 0.94 -18.91 19.43
N ASN A 255 2.21 -18.53 19.25
CA ASN A 255 3.27 -18.86 20.21
C ASN A 255 3.02 -18.22 21.58
N THR A 256 2.58 -16.96 21.61
CA THR A 256 2.27 -16.26 22.86
C THR A 256 1.12 -16.93 23.61
N GLN A 257 0.05 -17.31 22.93
CA GLN A 257 -1.10 -18.01 23.51
C GLN A 257 -0.73 -19.40 24.05
N ASN A 258 0.13 -20.14 23.35
CA ASN A 258 0.62 -21.44 23.80
C ASN A 258 1.47 -21.33 25.09
N ILE A 259 2.30 -20.29 25.20
CA ILE A 259 3.10 -20.03 26.41
C ILE A 259 2.19 -19.69 27.61
N GLU A 260 1.15 -18.86 27.40
CA GLU A 260 0.18 -18.51 28.44
C GLU A 260 -0.64 -19.70 28.89
N GLN A 261 -1.06 -20.59 27.98
CA GLN A 261 -1.76 -21.84 28.33
C GLN A 261 -0.87 -22.83 29.10
N GLN A 262 0.40 -22.95 28.73
CA GLN A 262 1.36 -23.81 29.49
C GLN A 262 1.65 -23.25 30.87
N ASN A 263 1.74 -21.93 31.03
CA ASN A 263 1.95 -21.31 32.33
C ASN A 263 0.71 -21.47 33.24
N ASN A 264 -0.51 -21.35 32.69
CA ASN A 264 -1.74 -21.55 33.45
C ASN A 264 -1.95 -23.01 33.85
N SER A 265 -1.63 -23.97 32.98
CA SER A 265 -1.70 -25.41 33.33
C SER A 265 -0.68 -25.82 34.39
N ASN A 266 0.50 -25.17 34.44
CA ASN A 266 1.49 -25.39 35.49
C ASN A 266 1.11 -24.78 36.86
N ILE A 267 0.24 -23.75 36.87
CA ILE A 267 -0.28 -23.15 38.11
C ILE A 267 -1.36 -24.06 38.73
N ASP A 268 -2.23 -24.66 37.90
CA ASP A 268 -3.27 -25.58 38.37
C ASP A 268 -2.69 -26.90 38.96
N VAL A 269 -1.58 -27.39 38.39
CA VAL A 269 -0.91 -28.60 38.93
C VAL A 269 -0.22 -28.32 40.28
N LYS A 270 0.27 -27.10 40.53
CA LYS A 270 0.84 -26.70 41.83
C LYS A 270 -0.22 -26.41 42.89
N ALA A 271 -1.45 -26.05 42.48
CA ALA A 271 -2.56 -25.81 43.41
C ALA A 271 -3.16 -27.11 43.99
N VAL A 272 -2.99 -28.25 43.32
CA VAL A 272 -3.51 -29.55 43.76
C VAL A 272 -2.53 -30.28 44.74
N GLU A 273 -1.22 -29.95 44.73
CA GLU A 273 -0.23 -30.55 45.64
C GLU A 273 -0.07 -29.84 46.99
N SER A 274 -0.69 -28.67 47.21
CA SER A 274 -0.53 -27.89 48.45
C SER A 274 -1.70 -27.98 49.46
N SER A 275 -2.61 -28.94 49.33
CA SER A 275 -3.76 -29.10 50.27
C SER A 275 -3.60 -30.10 51.37
N ASN A 276 -2.38 -30.45 51.80
CA ASN A 276 -2.16 -31.18 53.02
C ASN A 276 -0.91 -30.68 53.72
N ILE A 277 -1.03 -29.72 54.65
CA ILE A 277 -0.28 -29.66 55.91
C ILE A 277 -0.87 -28.50 56.77
N THR A 278 -1.12 -28.84 57.99
CA THR A 278 -1.79 -28.22 59.11
C THR A 278 -1.00 -27.06 59.72
N ILE A 279 -1.74 -26.00 60.07
CA ILE A 279 -1.62 -24.96 61.12
C ILE A 279 -0.38 -25.05 62.06
N SER A 280 0.38 -23.93 62.16
CA SER A 280 0.84 -23.36 63.45
C SER A 280 1.37 -21.97 63.31
N ASN A 281 0.94 -21.10 64.19
CA ASN A 281 1.24 -19.67 64.34
C ASN A 281 2.71 -19.34 64.55
N ASN A 282 3.22 -18.22 64.07
CA ASN A 282 3.67 -17.05 64.84
C ASN A 282 4.49 -16.06 64.03
N THR A 283 4.05 -14.83 64.09
CA THR A 283 4.79 -13.53 64.18
C THR A 283 6.23 -13.45 63.71
N ASP A 284 6.53 -12.56 62.82
CA ASP A 284 7.23 -11.28 63.02
C ASP A 284 7.79 -10.69 61.69
N GLU A 285 7.70 -9.39 61.64
CA GLU A 285 8.14 -8.41 60.70
C GLU A 285 9.49 -8.60 59.99
N LYS A 286 9.58 -8.24 58.71
CA LYS A 286 10.33 -7.09 58.14
C LYS A 286 10.53 -7.20 56.65
N ASP A 287 10.13 -6.10 56.03
CA ASP A 287 10.65 -5.43 54.80
C ASP A 287 11.53 -6.20 53.79
N ILE A 288 11.18 -6.11 52.52
CA ILE A 288 11.95 -5.42 51.46
C ILE A 288 11.34 -5.70 50.08
N HIS A 289 10.91 -4.60 49.43
CA HIS A 289 10.91 -4.22 48.02
C HIS A 289 10.59 -5.22 46.88
N THR A 290 9.54 -4.85 46.19
CA THR A 290 9.40 -4.50 44.77
C THR A 290 9.11 -5.62 43.78
N SER A 291 7.90 -5.66 43.31
CA SER A 291 7.59 -5.54 41.87
C SER A 291 6.09 -5.42 41.65
N THR A 292 5.72 -4.40 40.99
CA THR A 292 4.39 -3.92 40.64
C THR A 292 3.56 -4.92 39.88
N ASN A 293 2.56 -5.51 40.54
CA ASN A 293 1.41 -6.08 39.87
C ASN A 293 0.50 -4.94 39.43
N SER A 294 0.29 -4.77 38.13
CA SER A 294 -0.74 -3.91 37.59
C SER A 294 -2.09 -4.56 37.84
N GLU A 295 -2.82 -4.08 38.85
CA GLU A 295 -4.22 -4.40 39.04
C GLU A 295 -5.02 -3.97 37.82
N CYS A 296 -5.54 -4.91 37.06
CA CYS A 296 -6.45 -4.71 35.95
C CYS A 296 -7.83 -4.43 36.54
N SER A 297 -8.21 -3.13 36.65
CA SER A 297 -9.58 -2.78 36.99
C SER A 297 -10.46 -2.86 35.76
N ASP A 298 -11.71 -3.33 35.92
CA ASP A 298 -12.74 -3.36 34.87
C ASP A 298 -13.32 -1.97 34.54
N LYS A 299 -12.60 -0.91 34.85
CA LYS A 299 -13.02 0.48 34.57
C LYS A 299 -12.99 0.76 33.06
N ILE A 300 -14.10 1.24 32.54
CA ILE A 300 -14.28 1.57 31.12
C ILE A 300 -14.29 3.10 30.97
N CYS A 301 -13.60 3.58 29.95
CA CYS A 301 -13.57 5.00 29.58
C CYS A 301 -14.95 5.49 29.14
N PRO A 302 -15.57 6.50 29.81
CA PRO A 302 -16.91 7.00 29.45
C PRO A 302 -16.92 7.73 28.10
N LYS A 303 -15.74 8.08 27.57
CA LYS A 303 -15.64 8.84 26.32
C LYS A 303 -15.57 7.96 25.06
N CYS A 304 -14.99 6.75 25.14
CA CYS A 304 -14.76 5.92 23.97
C CYS A 304 -14.98 4.41 24.19
N GLY A 305 -15.39 3.98 25.40
CA GLY A 305 -15.65 2.59 25.72
C GLY A 305 -14.40 1.70 25.90
N SER A 306 -13.18 2.25 25.76
CA SER A 306 -11.93 1.48 25.99
C SER A 306 -11.61 1.35 27.47
N LYS A 307 -10.82 0.35 27.87
CA LYS A 307 -10.39 0.17 29.26
C LYS A 307 -9.57 1.37 29.76
N LEU A 308 -9.68 1.64 31.07
CA LEU A 308 -8.80 2.60 31.76
C LEU A 308 -7.60 1.84 32.36
N ILE A 309 -6.43 2.43 32.23
CA ILE A 309 -5.16 1.88 32.74
C ILE A 309 -4.60 2.84 33.80
N LEU A 310 -4.18 2.29 34.93
CA LEU A 310 -3.53 3.09 35.97
C LEU A 310 -2.14 3.52 35.50
N ARG A 311 -1.87 4.83 35.53
CA ARG A 311 -0.59 5.41 35.09
C ARG A 311 -0.06 6.36 36.15
N LYS A 312 1.27 6.54 36.22
CA LYS A 312 1.93 7.56 37.04
C LYS A 312 2.30 8.77 36.21
N ALA A 313 2.01 9.97 36.68
CA ALA A 313 2.41 11.20 36.03
C ALA A 313 3.93 11.39 36.15
N SER A 314 4.62 11.56 35.02
CA SER A 314 6.08 11.71 34.95
C SER A 314 6.56 13.14 34.99
N LYS A 315 5.70 14.16 34.75
CA LYS A 315 6.06 15.59 34.65
C LYS A 315 4.93 16.48 35.17
N GLY A 316 5.26 17.71 35.55
CA GLY A 316 4.32 18.76 36.01
C GLY A 316 3.94 18.65 37.48
N ASN A 317 2.96 19.48 37.93
CA ASN A 317 2.53 19.62 39.33
C ASN A 317 1.96 18.32 39.96
N ASN A 318 1.69 17.29 39.14
CA ASN A 318 1.16 16.01 39.58
C ASN A 318 2.19 14.87 39.38
N ALA A 319 3.48 15.18 39.18
CA ALA A 319 4.52 14.16 39.05
C ALA A 319 4.52 13.21 40.25
N GLY A 320 4.55 11.90 39.99
CA GLY A 320 4.51 10.84 41.01
C GLY A 320 3.10 10.40 41.43
N LYS A 321 2.04 11.15 41.12
CA LYS A 321 0.66 10.76 41.43
C LYS A 321 0.13 9.77 40.40
N SER A 322 -0.69 8.82 40.83
CA SER A 322 -1.38 7.87 39.97
C SER A 322 -2.68 8.50 39.41
N PHE A 323 -3.03 8.12 38.18
CA PHE A 323 -4.28 8.50 37.55
C PHE A 323 -4.71 7.40 36.58
N TRP A 324 -6.01 7.30 36.33
CA TRP A 324 -6.56 6.44 35.29
C TRP A 324 -6.52 7.15 33.95
N GLY A 325 -5.84 6.57 32.97
CA GLY A 325 -5.78 7.06 31.61
C GLY A 325 -6.38 6.08 30.61
N CYS A 326 -7.06 6.59 29.58
CA CYS A 326 -7.64 5.75 28.56
C CYS A 326 -6.55 4.96 27.80
N SER A 327 -6.79 3.65 27.58
CA SER A 327 -5.88 2.78 26.83
C SER A 327 -5.78 3.19 25.34
N ALA A 328 -6.80 3.85 24.81
CA ALA A 328 -6.82 4.34 23.43
C ALA A 328 -6.04 5.67 23.22
N PHE A 329 -5.23 6.13 24.18
CA PHE A 329 -4.33 7.27 23.97
C PHE A 329 -3.33 6.95 22.84
N PRO A 330 -3.06 7.90 21.90
CA PRO A 330 -3.44 9.33 21.89
C PRO A 330 -4.81 9.65 21.26
N LYS A 331 -5.55 8.66 20.74
CA LYS A 331 -6.86 8.87 20.10
C LYS A 331 -7.94 9.35 21.10
N CYS A 332 -7.93 8.82 22.31
CA CYS A 332 -8.75 9.29 23.41
C CYS A 332 -7.86 9.79 24.55
N ARG A 333 -8.07 11.04 24.97
CA ARG A 333 -7.28 11.72 26.04
C ARG A 333 -8.02 11.79 27.37
N TYR A 334 -8.98 10.89 27.61
CA TYR A 334 -9.71 10.87 28.87
C TYR A 334 -8.79 10.41 30.01
N THR A 335 -8.85 11.14 31.14
CA THR A 335 -8.16 10.81 32.39
C THR A 335 -9.08 11.11 33.56
N GLU A 336 -8.97 10.32 34.63
CA GLU A 336 -9.58 10.55 35.93
C GLU A 336 -8.59 10.31 37.07
N ASN A 337 -8.81 10.91 38.25
CA ASN A 337 -7.94 10.69 39.39
C ASN A 337 -8.08 9.25 39.91
N ALA A 338 -6.96 8.67 40.32
CA ALA A 338 -6.92 7.31 40.88
C ALA A 338 -7.37 7.32 42.33
#